data_5a4de0c55aa77412aaf8f416334f5a97
#
_entry.id   5a4de0c55aa77412aaf8f416334f5a97
#
_cell.length_a   1.000
_cell.length_b   1.000
_cell.length_c   1.000
_cell.angle_alpha   90.00
_cell.angle_beta   90.00
_cell.angle_gamma   90.00
#
_symmetry.space_group_name_H-M   'P 1'
#
loop_
_entity.id
_entity.type
_entity.pdbx_description
1 polymer ?
#
loop_
_entity_poly.entity_id
_entity_poly.type
_entity_poly.pdbx_seq_one_letter_code
_entity_poly.pdbx_strand_id
1 'polypeptide(L)'
;LAQRSAEAAKEIKQLITTSVDNVQSGSQQVELAGQSMSEIVASVRRVSDLIGEITASSTEQRDGINQVNQAVSNLDQMTQQNAALVEESSAAALSMQEQAR
;
A
#
# COMPACT_ATOMS: atom_id res chain seq x y z
N LEU A 1 15.91 -72.38 1.03
CA LEU A 1 15.87 -71.44 2.19
C LEU A 1 16.88 -70.32 2.06
N ALA A 2 18.12 -70.60 1.70
CA ALA A 2 19.17 -69.60 1.55
C ALA A 2 18.90 -68.61 0.40
N GLN A 3 18.37 -69.17 -0.74
CA GLN A 3 17.98 -68.28 -1.87
C GLN A 3 16.84 -67.39 -1.55
N ARG A 4 15.84 -67.88 -0.84
CA ARG A 4 14.69 -67.07 -0.42
C ARG A 4 15.08 -65.95 0.56
N SER A 5 15.99 -66.25 1.47
CA SER A 5 16.55 -65.29 2.41
C SER A 5 17.37 -64.21 1.70
N ALA A 6 18.16 -64.57 0.70
CA ALA A 6 18.96 -63.67 -0.11
C ALA A 6 18.06 -62.73 -0.94
N GLU A 7 16.99 -63.26 -1.53
CA GLU A 7 16.01 -62.47 -2.28
C GLU A 7 15.28 -61.51 -1.38
N ALA A 8 14.86 -61.93 -0.19
CA ALA A 8 14.23 -61.08 0.80
C ALA A 8 15.16 -59.94 1.26
N ALA A 9 16.43 -60.27 1.50
CA ALA A 9 17.43 -59.26 1.86
C ALA A 9 17.64 -58.23 0.76
N LYS A 10 17.62 -58.66 -0.51
CA LYS A 10 17.74 -57.79 -1.66
C LYS A 10 16.53 -56.84 -1.79
N GLU A 11 15.32 -57.36 -1.59
CA GLU A 11 14.11 -56.55 -1.59
C GLU A 11 14.11 -55.52 -0.48
N ILE A 12 14.54 -55.94 0.72
CA ILE A 12 14.66 -55.02 1.86
C ILE A 12 15.66 -53.90 1.54
N LYS A 13 16.80 -54.25 0.95
CA LYS A 13 17.81 -53.26 0.55
C LYS A 13 17.25 -52.26 -0.46
N GLN A 14 16.50 -52.74 -1.45
CA GLN A 14 15.83 -51.86 -2.43
C GLN A 14 14.81 -50.92 -1.78
N LEU A 15 14.01 -51.45 -0.87
CA LEU A 15 13.03 -50.65 -0.13
C LEU A 15 13.70 -49.58 0.71
N ILE A 16 14.81 -49.92 1.38
CA ILE A 16 15.57 -48.96 2.18
C ILE A 16 16.17 -47.86 1.27
N THR A 17 16.77 -48.25 0.15
CA THR A 17 17.32 -47.29 -0.82
C THR A 17 16.25 -46.31 -1.33
N THR A 18 15.10 -46.86 -1.75
CA THR A 18 13.97 -46.07 -2.21
C THR A 18 13.46 -45.11 -1.10
N SER A 19 13.37 -45.63 0.12
CA SER A 19 12.94 -44.83 1.28
C SER A 19 13.91 -43.70 1.59
N VAL A 20 15.21 -43.95 1.53
CA VAL A 20 16.25 -42.93 1.72
C VAL A 20 16.14 -41.85 0.64
N ASP A 21 15.98 -42.28 -0.63
CA ASP A 21 15.81 -41.35 -1.75
C ASP A 21 14.55 -40.47 -1.56
N ASN A 22 13.46 -41.10 -1.13
CA ASN A 22 12.21 -40.36 -0.88
C ASN A 22 12.36 -39.37 0.26
N VAL A 23 13.04 -39.74 1.34
CA VAL A 23 13.31 -38.86 2.47
C VAL A 23 14.18 -37.70 2.03
N GLN A 24 15.19 -37.95 1.22
CA GLN A 24 16.09 -36.93 0.70
C GLN A 24 15.35 -35.95 -0.20
N SER A 25 14.50 -36.42 -1.12
CA SER A 25 13.65 -35.60 -1.96
C SER A 25 12.68 -34.77 -1.12
N GLY A 26 12.05 -35.40 -0.14
CA GLY A 26 11.14 -34.70 0.78
C GLY A 26 11.84 -33.63 1.58
N SER A 27 13.05 -33.89 2.06
CA SER A 27 13.86 -32.90 2.77
C SER A 27 14.20 -31.71 1.91
N GLN A 28 14.56 -31.93 0.65
CA GLN A 28 14.81 -30.83 -0.31
C GLN A 28 13.56 -30.00 -0.56
N GLN A 29 12.41 -30.64 -0.70
CA GLN A 29 11.15 -29.94 -0.89
C GLN A 29 10.78 -29.09 0.33
N VAL A 30 11.01 -29.60 1.53
CA VAL A 30 10.78 -28.87 2.78
C VAL A 30 11.72 -27.66 2.86
N GLU A 31 12.97 -27.82 2.48
CA GLU A 31 13.93 -26.72 2.44
C GLU A 31 13.51 -25.62 1.47
N LEU A 32 13.07 -26.00 0.26
CA LEU A 32 12.56 -25.05 -0.73
C LEU A 32 11.30 -24.34 -0.23
N ALA A 33 10.41 -25.08 0.41
CA ALA A 33 9.21 -24.51 1.03
C ALA A 33 9.59 -23.49 2.11
N GLY A 34 10.60 -23.82 2.92
CA GLY A 34 11.13 -22.91 3.95
C GLY A 34 11.68 -21.62 3.34
N GLN A 35 12.41 -21.72 2.24
CA GLN A 35 12.91 -20.55 1.50
C GLN A 35 11.75 -19.70 0.97
N SER A 36 10.75 -20.34 0.37
CA SER A 36 9.55 -19.64 -0.13
C SER A 36 8.83 -18.92 1.00
N MET A 37 8.70 -19.55 2.16
CA MET A 37 8.08 -18.92 3.33
C MET A 37 8.88 -17.71 3.81
N SER A 38 10.20 -17.78 3.79
CA SER A 38 11.07 -16.64 4.14
C SER A 38 10.86 -15.47 3.18
N GLU A 39 10.73 -15.76 1.89
CA GLU A 39 10.45 -14.73 0.87
C GLU A 39 9.06 -14.10 1.09
N ILE A 40 8.07 -14.91 1.44
CA ILE A 40 6.73 -14.43 1.75
C ILE A 40 6.77 -13.49 2.97
N VAL A 41 7.47 -13.88 4.03
CA VAL A 41 7.61 -13.06 5.24
C VAL A 41 8.28 -11.73 4.90
N ALA A 42 9.35 -11.76 4.09
CA ALA A 42 10.03 -10.55 3.65
C ALA A 42 9.10 -9.64 2.83
N SER A 43 8.28 -10.24 1.95
CA SER A 43 7.30 -9.50 1.14
C SER A 43 6.21 -8.87 2.00
N VAL A 44 5.72 -9.60 3.00
CA VAL A 44 4.72 -9.09 3.96
C VAL A 44 5.28 -7.89 4.73
N ARG A 45 6.55 -7.96 5.15
CA ARG A 45 7.21 -6.83 5.82
C ARG A 45 7.28 -5.60 4.92
N ARG A 46 7.64 -5.79 3.65
CA ARG A 46 7.66 -4.69 2.68
C ARG A 46 6.28 -4.07 2.48
N VAL A 47 5.24 -4.90 2.41
CA VAL A 47 3.86 -4.42 2.33
C VAL A 47 3.49 -3.62 3.58
N SER A 48 3.87 -4.11 4.75
CA SER A 48 3.63 -3.40 6.02
C SER A 48 4.30 -2.02 6.03
N ASP A 49 5.55 -1.95 5.57
CA ASP A 49 6.30 -0.69 5.47
C ASP A 49 5.63 0.27 4.48
N LEU A 50 5.17 -0.23 3.34
CA LEU A 50 4.43 0.56 2.35
C LEU A 50 3.13 1.11 2.91
N ILE A 51 2.40 0.31 3.69
CA ILE A 51 1.17 0.74 4.37
C ILE A 51 1.50 1.88 5.35
N GLY A 52 2.62 1.78 6.05
CA GLY A 52 3.10 2.86 6.93
C GLY A 52 3.34 4.16 6.15
N GLU A 53 3.99 4.07 5.00
CA GLU A 53 4.24 5.23 4.13
C GLU A 53 2.93 5.80 3.57
N ILE A 54 2.00 4.95 3.15
CA ILE A 54 0.69 5.37 2.66
C ILE A 54 -0.08 6.10 3.77
N THR A 55 -0.04 5.58 4.99
CA THR A 55 -0.71 6.20 6.14
C THR A 55 -0.13 7.59 6.41
N ALA A 56 1.20 7.74 6.38
CA ALA A 56 1.87 9.03 6.56
C ALA A 56 1.47 10.02 5.44
N SER A 57 1.49 9.56 4.18
CA SER A 57 1.08 10.38 3.03
C SER A 57 -0.39 10.79 3.11
N SER A 58 -1.27 9.89 3.55
CA SER A 58 -2.69 10.16 3.72
C SER A 58 -2.93 11.23 4.78
N THR A 59 -2.18 11.19 5.88
CA THR A 59 -2.23 12.22 6.92
C THR A 59 -1.78 13.57 6.38
N GLU A 60 -0.69 13.59 5.63
CA GLU A 60 -0.19 14.81 4.99
C GLU A 60 -1.20 15.37 3.99
N GLN A 61 -1.82 14.51 3.19
CA GLN A 61 -2.89 14.91 2.25
C GLN A 61 -4.09 15.50 2.99
N ARG A 62 -4.49 14.90 4.10
CA ARG A 62 -5.60 15.41 4.91
C ARG A 62 -5.29 16.82 5.42
N ASP A 63 -4.07 17.04 5.91
CA ASP A 63 -3.63 18.34 6.39
C ASP A 63 -3.61 19.36 5.24
N GLY A 64 -3.14 18.93 4.06
CA GLY A 64 -3.16 19.76 2.85
C GLY A 64 -4.58 20.13 2.42
N ILE A 65 -5.51 19.18 2.46
CA ILE A 65 -6.93 19.41 2.14
C ILE A 65 -7.54 20.42 3.13
N ASN A 66 -7.21 20.30 4.41
CA ASN A 66 -7.66 21.28 5.41
C ASN A 66 -7.16 22.68 5.10
N GLN A 67 -5.90 22.82 4.68
CA GLN A 67 -5.34 24.11 4.24
C GLN A 67 -6.07 24.63 3.00
N VAL A 68 -6.37 23.77 2.03
CA VAL A 68 -7.14 24.16 0.83
C VAL A 68 -8.54 24.63 1.23
N ASN A 69 -9.19 23.93 2.15
CA ASN A 69 -10.51 24.34 2.66
C ASN A 69 -10.47 25.70 3.31
N GLN A 70 -9.43 26.02 4.09
CA GLN A 70 -9.24 27.36 4.67
C GLN A 70 -9.03 28.41 3.59
N ALA A 71 -8.22 28.10 2.57
CA ALA A 71 -7.97 29.00 1.45
C ALA A 71 -9.26 29.30 0.68
N VAL A 72 -10.08 28.26 0.43
CA VAL A 72 -11.38 28.42 -0.24
C VAL A 72 -12.31 29.29 0.59
N SER A 73 -12.34 29.09 1.91
CA SER A 73 -13.14 29.91 2.82
C SER A 73 -12.70 31.39 2.76
N ASN A 74 -11.39 31.63 2.74
CA ASN A 74 -10.84 32.98 2.60
C ASN A 74 -11.21 33.61 1.25
N LEU A 75 -11.18 32.81 0.16
CA LEU A 75 -11.61 33.27 -1.17
C LEU A 75 -13.09 33.64 -1.19
N ASP A 76 -13.91 32.87 -0.49
CA ASP A 76 -15.34 33.18 -0.37
C ASP A 76 -15.55 34.53 0.32
N GLN A 77 -14.85 34.80 1.42
CA GLN A 77 -14.88 36.10 2.09
C GLN A 77 -14.40 37.20 1.17
N MET A 78 -13.30 36.99 0.46
CA MET A 78 -12.78 37.98 -0.49
C MET A 78 -13.78 38.27 -1.61
N THR A 79 -14.46 37.26 -2.09
CA THR A 79 -15.48 37.37 -3.12
C THR A 79 -16.65 38.22 -2.61
N GLN A 80 -17.10 37.98 -1.40
CA GLN A 80 -18.16 38.78 -0.77
C GLN A 80 -17.73 40.23 -0.57
N GLN A 81 -16.50 40.46 -0.11
CA GLN A 81 -15.94 41.81 0.03
C GLN A 81 -15.83 42.51 -1.32
N ASN A 82 -15.38 41.79 -2.36
CA ASN A 82 -15.29 42.32 -3.71
C ASN A 82 -16.67 42.71 -4.25
N ALA A 83 -17.70 41.90 -4.01
CA ALA A 83 -19.06 42.21 -4.39
C ALA A 83 -19.54 43.47 -3.71
N ALA A 84 -19.27 43.64 -2.42
CA ALA A 84 -19.60 44.86 -1.67
C ALA A 84 -18.86 46.07 -2.20
N LEU A 85 -17.57 45.92 -2.52
CA LEU A 85 -16.76 47.02 -3.12
C LEU A 85 -17.29 47.43 -4.49
N VAL A 86 -17.72 46.45 -5.32
CA VAL A 86 -18.32 46.74 -6.62
C VAL A 86 -19.61 47.54 -6.46
N GLU A 87 -20.47 47.17 -5.52
CA GLU A 87 -21.70 47.91 -5.23
C GLU A 87 -21.40 49.32 -4.76
N GLU A 88 -20.45 49.47 -3.85
CA GLU A 88 -20.02 50.79 -3.35
C GLU A 88 -19.43 51.65 -4.47
N SER A 89 -18.60 51.05 -5.33
CA SER A 89 -18.00 51.76 -6.47
C SER A 89 -19.05 52.18 -7.49
N SER A 90 -20.07 51.33 -7.73
CA SER A 90 -21.18 51.65 -8.61
C SER A 90 -22.01 52.83 -8.04
N ALA A 91 -22.30 52.82 -6.76
CA ALA A 91 -23.02 53.90 -6.08
C ALA A 91 -22.23 55.22 -6.14
N ALA A 92 -20.91 55.15 -5.92
CA ALA A 92 -20.03 56.30 -6.02
C ALA A 92 -20.00 56.89 -7.44
N ALA A 93 -19.93 56.00 -8.46
CA ALA A 93 -19.95 56.42 -9.85
C ALA A 93 -21.26 57.10 -10.25
N LEU A 94 -22.40 56.59 -9.77
CA LEU A 94 -23.70 57.18 -10.00
C LEU A 94 -23.79 58.56 -9.32
N SER A 95 -23.30 58.68 -8.11
CA SER A 95 -23.26 59.95 -7.36
C SER A 95 -22.41 60.98 -8.09
N MET A 96 -21.25 60.60 -8.61
CA MET A 96 -20.40 61.48 -9.41
C MET A 96 -21.09 61.90 -10.70
N GLN A 97 -21.83 61.03 -11.36
CA GLN A 97 -22.57 61.31 -12.56
C GLN A 97 -23.68 62.37 -12.31
N GLU A 98 -24.38 62.23 -11.20
CA GLU A 98 -25.41 63.22 -10.77
C GLU A 98 -24.80 64.59 -10.47
N GLN A 99 -23.64 64.62 -9.80
CA GLN A 99 -22.95 65.88 -9.48
C GLN A 99 -22.45 66.59 -10.74
N ALA A 100 -22.09 65.82 -11.79
CA ALA A 100 -21.63 66.38 -13.07
C ALA A 100 -22.76 67.02 -13.90
N ARG A 101 -24.00 66.67 -13.60
CA ARG A 101 -25.15 67.28 -14.24
C ARG A 101 -25.41 68.62 -13.62
#